data_2232b9e1708178ba9d94b7bae28ef851
#
_entry.id   2232b9e1708178ba9d94b7bae28ef851
#
_cell.length_a   1.000
_cell.length_b   1.000
_cell.length_c   1.000
_cell.angle_alpha   90.00
_cell.angle_beta   90.00
_cell.angle_gamma   90.00
#
_symmetry.space_group_name_H-M   'P 1'
#
loop_
_entity.id
_entity.type
_entity.pdbx_description
1 polymer ?
#
loop_
_entity_poly.entity_id
_entity_poly.type
_entity_poly.pdbx_seq_one_letter_code
_entity_poly.pdbx_strand_id
1 'polypeptide(L)'
;WQRLSSATFQGICRSLWNWVTLGFANLIGVGTNLKFYIQNGGQYYDVTPIRVTTTLGSNPFAINGTTTTVTVTANAHGALTGDFVTFSGATGTNSATLNAEYQITVVNANSYTITTATVLTPAGSEGGASVSAAYQINTGPAIEVPLVGWGAGPWSSGVWGTSTTSTSAMRLWNQGNFGEDLIFGPRGGAIYYWDAGGSLTTRAVLLSSLSGAADVPTIQNIVYVSDNRFVFAFGCNDYGSGTLNPMLVRWSNQEDPASWAVSATSQAGSLTFSHGSIIVTAVQTRQEIVVFTDSAVYSLQYLGLPAVWGQQILGDNISIINQNAAIVASGVIYWMGVDKFYLYDGRVQTLNCDLRKYIYQDINLGQTGQVFCGTSEGFNEVWWFYCSITGPNGTGNAANPNTTIDRYVIYNYLEPDGKGGKGIWYHGTLARTAWLDSGLLDVPIAATYSYNLVNQETGVDNAETTTTLPIEAYISSSEFDIDDGDRFGFIYRMLPDITFDGSTVTNPAAIMTLLPMQNSGSGYNNPTSVGGSDNATVTRTAVVPIEKFTGQVYIRVRGRQMIMKVSSTALGVQWQLGYPRIDIRQDGRR
;
A
#
# COMPACT_ATOMS: atom_id res chain seq x y z
N TRP A 1 -3.69 -2.40 17.57
CA TRP A 1 -3.21 -3.20 16.42
C TRP A 1 -2.38 -4.38 16.92
N GLN A 2 -2.59 -5.55 16.38
CA GLN A 2 -1.93 -6.74 16.84
C GLN A 2 -1.20 -7.44 15.70
N ARG A 3 0.07 -7.77 15.90
CA ARG A 3 0.85 -8.52 14.91
C ARG A 3 0.24 -9.89 14.67
N LEU A 4 0.09 -10.28 13.39
CA LEU A 4 -0.50 -11.56 13.00
C LEU A 4 0.36 -12.76 13.47
N SER A 5 1.69 -12.62 13.37
CA SER A 5 2.65 -13.62 13.84
C SER A 5 4.01 -12.99 14.14
N SER A 6 4.94 -13.78 14.69
CA SER A 6 6.33 -13.37 14.90
C SER A 6 7.17 -13.44 13.62
N ALA A 7 6.70 -14.13 12.58
CA ALA A 7 7.41 -14.24 11.31
C ALA A 7 7.41 -12.91 10.55
N THR A 8 8.44 -12.71 9.74
CA THR A 8 8.60 -11.54 8.88
C THR A 8 8.87 -11.97 7.44
N PHE A 9 8.53 -11.11 6.49
CA PHE A 9 8.88 -11.26 5.08
C PHE A 9 9.99 -10.27 4.69
N GLN A 10 10.62 -10.47 3.53
CA GLN A 10 11.63 -9.55 3.02
C GLN A 10 11.02 -8.55 2.03
N GLY A 11 11.45 -7.29 2.14
CA GLY A 11 10.99 -6.22 1.27
C GLY A 11 9.71 -5.52 1.75
N ILE A 12 9.33 -4.44 1.08
CA ILE A 12 8.14 -3.65 1.38
C ILE A 12 6.95 -4.23 0.63
N CYS A 13 5.93 -4.68 1.35
CA CYS A 13 4.72 -5.22 0.78
C CYS A 13 3.88 -4.11 0.12
N ARG A 14 3.41 -4.35 -1.12
CA ARG A 14 2.57 -3.43 -1.89
C ARG A 14 1.29 -4.09 -2.42
N SER A 15 1.09 -5.37 -2.15
CA SER A 15 -0.10 -6.09 -2.58
C SER A 15 -0.45 -7.19 -1.60
N LEU A 16 -1.70 -7.25 -1.21
CA LEU A 16 -2.29 -8.29 -0.38
C LEU A 16 -3.54 -8.83 -1.08
N TRP A 17 -3.73 -10.13 -1.02
CA TRP A 17 -4.92 -10.82 -1.55
C TRP A 17 -5.19 -12.06 -0.72
N ASN A 18 -6.44 -12.31 -0.34
CA ASN A 18 -6.76 -13.53 0.36
C ASN A 18 -7.83 -14.37 -0.34
N TRP A 19 -7.75 -15.66 -0.15
CA TRP A 19 -8.73 -16.64 -0.63
C TRP A 19 -8.68 -17.89 0.23
N VAL A 20 -9.69 -18.74 0.07
CA VAL A 20 -9.76 -20.03 0.75
C VAL A 20 -9.70 -21.14 -0.29
N THR A 21 -8.88 -22.15 -0.03
CA THR A 21 -8.79 -23.35 -0.87
C THR A 21 -9.96 -24.29 -0.59
N LEU A 22 -10.17 -25.28 -1.47
CA LEU A 22 -11.17 -26.35 -1.25
C LEU A 22 -10.91 -27.15 0.04
N GLY A 23 -9.66 -27.19 0.50
CA GLY A 23 -9.28 -27.78 1.77
C GLY A 23 -9.47 -26.86 2.99
N PHE A 24 -10.19 -25.74 2.84
CA PHE A 24 -10.44 -24.73 3.89
C PHE A 24 -9.17 -24.03 4.43
N ALA A 25 -8.06 -24.08 3.71
CA ALA A 25 -6.90 -23.29 4.08
C ALA A 25 -7.11 -21.83 3.66
N ASN A 26 -7.04 -20.91 4.63
CA ASN A 26 -7.05 -19.48 4.36
C ASN A 26 -5.64 -19.02 4.00
N LEU A 27 -5.46 -18.55 2.77
CA LEU A 27 -4.19 -18.13 2.20
C LEU A 27 -4.18 -16.64 1.95
N ILE A 28 -3.03 -16.00 2.16
CA ILE A 28 -2.82 -14.59 1.82
C ILE A 28 -1.59 -14.48 0.91
N GLY A 29 -1.78 -13.97 -0.30
CA GLY A 29 -0.70 -13.59 -1.20
C GLY A 29 -0.08 -12.26 -0.74
N VAL A 30 1.23 -12.22 -0.56
CA VAL A 30 2.00 -11.07 -0.08
C VAL A 30 3.06 -10.69 -1.11
N GLY A 31 2.78 -9.66 -1.89
CA GLY A 31 3.69 -9.17 -2.93
C GLY A 31 4.58 -8.03 -2.42
N THR A 32 5.90 -8.27 -2.34
CA THR A 32 6.88 -7.26 -1.92
C THR A 32 7.72 -6.76 -3.09
N ASN A 33 8.48 -5.69 -2.89
CA ASN A 33 9.41 -5.22 -3.91
C ASN A 33 10.55 -6.21 -4.20
N LEU A 34 10.83 -7.14 -3.29
CA LEU A 34 11.90 -8.14 -3.43
C LEU A 34 11.37 -9.51 -3.84
N LYS A 35 10.27 -9.97 -3.24
CA LYS A 35 9.79 -11.34 -3.34
C LYS A 35 8.26 -11.41 -3.34
N PHE A 36 7.76 -12.60 -3.62
CA PHE A 36 6.34 -12.94 -3.48
C PHE A 36 6.16 -14.14 -2.55
N TYR A 37 5.26 -13.99 -1.57
CA TYR A 37 5.03 -15.00 -0.55
C TYR A 37 3.57 -15.43 -0.51
N ILE A 38 3.35 -16.66 -0.05
CA ILE A 38 2.06 -17.13 0.46
C ILE A 38 2.15 -17.19 1.99
N GLN A 39 1.26 -16.49 2.66
CA GLN A 39 1.13 -16.57 4.11
C GLN A 39 0.07 -17.63 4.45
N ASN A 40 0.39 -18.53 5.35
CA ASN A 40 -0.52 -19.53 5.91
C ASN A 40 -0.10 -19.83 7.34
N GLY A 41 -1.08 -19.89 8.27
CA GLY A 41 -0.83 -20.25 9.67
C GLY A 41 0.21 -19.38 10.38
N GLY A 42 0.37 -18.11 9.97
CA GLY A 42 1.34 -17.19 10.55
C GLY A 42 2.76 -17.32 9.98
N GLN A 43 3.00 -18.17 8.97
CA GLN A 43 4.29 -18.33 8.28
C GLN A 43 4.22 -17.77 6.87
N TYR A 44 5.37 -17.36 6.33
CA TYR A 44 5.52 -16.84 4.96
C TYR A 44 6.35 -17.83 4.14
N TYR A 45 5.74 -18.37 3.08
CA TYR A 45 6.37 -19.31 2.16
C TYR A 45 6.77 -18.57 0.89
N ASP A 46 8.06 -18.57 0.57
CA ASP A 46 8.59 -17.88 -0.60
C ASP A 46 8.26 -18.68 -1.88
N VAL A 47 7.33 -18.15 -2.67
CA VAL A 47 6.92 -18.72 -3.95
C VAL A 47 7.41 -17.90 -5.15
N THR A 48 8.35 -16.99 -4.93
CA THR A 48 8.92 -16.15 -5.99
C THR A 48 9.40 -17.00 -7.16
N PRO A 49 8.96 -16.71 -8.40
CA PRO A 49 9.32 -17.53 -9.57
C PRO A 49 10.81 -17.52 -9.86
N ILE A 50 11.32 -18.65 -10.37
CA ILE A 50 12.68 -18.75 -10.88
C ILE A 50 12.68 -18.32 -12.36
N ARG A 51 13.48 -17.30 -12.69
CA ARG A 51 13.63 -16.79 -14.04
C ARG A 51 14.44 -17.76 -14.92
N VAL A 52 15.55 -18.24 -14.38
CA VAL A 52 16.47 -19.15 -15.09
C VAL A 52 17.31 -19.93 -14.08
N THR A 53 17.60 -21.16 -14.40
CA THR A 53 18.58 -21.98 -13.67
C THR A 53 19.75 -22.29 -14.61
N THR A 54 20.97 -21.99 -14.16
CA THR A 54 22.19 -22.23 -14.93
C THR A 54 23.18 -23.08 -14.12
N THR A 55 23.97 -23.89 -14.81
CA THR A 55 25.09 -24.58 -14.20
C THR A 55 26.34 -23.70 -14.32
N LEU A 56 26.95 -23.39 -13.21
CA LEU A 56 28.19 -22.60 -13.16
C LEU A 56 29.40 -23.46 -13.54
N GLY A 57 30.49 -22.80 -13.92
CA GLY A 57 31.77 -23.46 -14.17
C GLY A 57 32.36 -24.11 -12.91
N SER A 58 33.48 -24.83 -13.09
CA SER A 58 34.17 -25.48 -11.96
C SER A 58 34.69 -24.46 -10.96
N ASN A 59 34.43 -24.72 -9.68
CA ASN A 59 34.85 -23.90 -8.53
C ASN A 59 34.50 -22.41 -8.68
N PRO A 60 33.20 -22.06 -8.85
CA PRO A 60 32.80 -20.70 -9.17
C PRO A 60 32.94 -19.70 -8.03
N PHE A 61 33.11 -20.17 -6.79
CA PHE A 61 33.19 -19.32 -5.61
C PHE A 61 34.64 -18.99 -5.26
N ALA A 62 35.02 -17.72 -5.32
CA ALA A 62 36.32 -17.23 -4.89
C ALA A 62 36.24 -16.67 -3.46
N ILE A 63 36.85 -17.37 -2.51
CA ILE A 63 36.89 -17.08 -1.07
C ILE A 63 38.21 -16.44 -0.74
N ASN A 64 38.19 -15.28 -0.07
CA ASN A 64 39.45 -14.60 0.32
C ASN A 64 39.98 -15.00 1.71
N GLY A 65 39.20 -15.67 2.53
CA GLY A 65 39.59 -16.15 3.86
C GLY A 65 39.58 -15.10 4.97
N THR A 66 39.28 -13.84 4.66
CA THR A 66 39.37 -12.72 5.63
C THR A 66 38.11 -11.87 5.70
N THR A 67 37.22 -11.95 4.70
CA THR A 67 35.95 -11.22 4.65
C THR A 67 34.78 -12.18 4.45
N THR A 68 33.56 -11.70 4.75
CA THR A 68 32.32 -12.41 4.47
C THR A 68 31.89 -12.32 3.00
N THR A 69 32.62 -11.56 2.19
CA THR A 69 32.30 -11.39 0.76
C THR A 69 32.93 -12.51 -0.05
N VAL A 70 32.11 -13.20 -0.84
CA VAL A 70 32.55 -14.24 -1.78
C VAL A 70 32.22 -13.77 -3.20
N THR A 71 33.21 -13.83 -4.10
CA THR A 71 32.99 -13.52 -5.50
C THR A 71 32.56 -14.77 -6.24
N VAL A 72 31.49 -14.65 -7.03
CA VAL A 72 30.94 -15.75 -7.84
C VAL A 72 31.17 -15.46 -9.31
N THR A 73 31.77 -16.42 -10.01
CA THR A 73 31.94 -16.37 -11.47
C THR A 73 30.74 -17.03 -12.14
N ALA A 74 29.98 -16.26 -12.89
CA ALA A 74 28.77 -16.71 -13.58
C ALA A 74 28.63 -15.94 -14.90
N ASN A 75 28.98 -16.56 -16.00
CA ASN A 75 29.02 -15.91 -17.31
C ASN A 75 27.61 -15.53 -17.79
N ALA A 76 27.48 -14.29 -18.26
CA ALA A 76 26.24 -13.74 -18.84
C ALA A 76 25.01 -14.00 -17.96
N HIS A 77 25.14 -13.80 -16.64
CA HIS A 77 24.09 -14.15 -15.67
C HIS A 77 22.81 -13.29 -15.79
N GLY A 78 22.87 -12.10 -16.39
CA GLY A 78 21.73 -11.22 -16.64
C GLY A 78 20.95 -10.79 -15.40
N ALA A 79 21.55 -10.91 -14.22
CA ALA A 79 20.98 -10.48 -12.96
C ALA A 79 21.39 -9.03 -12.62
N LEU A 80 20.60 -8.35 -11.81
CA LEU A 80 20.84 -7.00 -11.32
C LEU A 80 21.27 -7.03 -9.86
N THR A 81 21.96 -6.00 -9.42
CA THR A 81 22.26 -5.84 -8.00
C THR A 81 20.96 -5.78 -7.19
N GLY A 82 20.90 -6.61 -6.14
CA GLY A 82 19.71 -6.76 -5.32
C GLY A 82 18.85 -7.98 -5.65
N ASP A 83 19.09 -8.66 -6.78
CA ASP A 83 18.42 -9.90 -7.13
C ASP A 83 18.83 -11.06 -6.22
N PHE A 84 18.02 -12.13 -6.21
CA PHE A 84 18.28 -13.31 -5.41
C PHE A 84 18.68 -14.49 -6.29
N VAL A 85 19.62 -15.28 -5.78
CA VAL A 85 20.07 -16.53 -6.38
C VAL A 85 20.13 -17.63 -5.31
N THR A 86 19.66 -18.81 -5.64
CA THR A 86 19.79 -20.00 -4.79
C THR A 86 20.81 -20.94 -5.41
N PHE A 87 21.86 -21.27 -4.67
CA PHE A 87 22.84 -22.25 -5.08
C PHE A 87 22.54 -23.63 -4.54
N SER A 88 22.85 -24.64 -5.34
CA SER A 88 22.78 -26.04 -4.95
C SER A 88 23.87 -26.85 -5.66
N GLY A 89 24.23 -28.00 -5.08
CA GLY A 89 25.26 -28.88 -5.65
C GLY A 89 26.71 -28.42 -5.43
N ALA A 90 26.92 -27.33 -4.66
CA ALA A 90 28.29 -26.96 -4.27
C ALA A 90 28.88 -28.01 -3.35
N THR A 91 30.15 -28.36 -3.59
CA THR A 91 30.96 -29.29 -2.80
C THR A 91 32.19 -28.60 -2.24
N GLY A 92 32.79 -29.15 -1.18
CA GLY A 92 33.94 -28.59 -0.51
C GLY A 92 33.69 -28.24 0.97
N THR A 93 34.65 -27.59 1.60
CA THR A 93 34.65 -27.30 3.04
C THR A 93 33.47 -26.40 3.43
N ASN A 94 33.15 -25.42 2.61
CA ASN A 94 32.11 -24.41 2.86
C ASN A 94 30.77 -24.72 2.16
N SER A 95 30.61 -25.92 1.63
CA SER A 95 29.44 -26.30 0.83
C SER A 95 28.10 -26.11 1.55
N ALA A 96 28.04 -26.36 2.86
CA ALA A 96 26.83 -26.17 3.66
C ALA A 96 26.38 -24.69 3.71
N THR A 97 27.32 -23.77 3.74
CA THR A 97 27.01 -22.34 3.70
C THR A 97 26.71 -21.89 2.27
N LEU A 98 27.48 -22.36 1.28
CA LEU A 98 27.34 -21.94 -0.12
C LEU A 98 26.04 -22.44 -0.78
N ASN A 99 25.52 -23.59 -0.37
CA ASN A 99 24.24 -24.15 -0.83
C ASN A 99 23.04 -23.47 -0.16
N ALA A 100 22.86 -22.19 -0.39
CA ALA A 100 21.80 -21.37 0.19
C ALA A 100 21.35 -20.28 -0.78
N GLU A 101 20.34 -19.54 -0.38
CA GLU A 101 19.88 -18.35 -1.10
C GLU A 101 20.66 -17.11 -0.66
N TYR A 102 21.06 -16.29 -1.64
CA TYR A 102 21.79 -15.04 -1.42
C TYR A 102 21.23 -13.91 -2.25
N GLN A 103 21.22 -12.72 -1.68
CA GLN A 103 21.09 -11.48 -2.43
C GLN A 103 22.45 -11.11 -3.03
N ILE A 104 22.48 -10.72 -4.30
CA ILE A 104 23.71 -10.50 -5.04
C ILE A 104 24.03 -9.02 -5.24
N THR A 105 25.32 -8.70 -5.33
CA THR A 105 25.81 -7.41 -5.80
C THR A 105 26.60 -7.64 -7.08
N VAL A 106 26.11 -7.14 -8.21
CA VAL A 106 26.71 -7.34 -9.51
C VAL A 106 28.01 -6.53 -9.62
N VAL A 107 29.09 -7.19 -10.04
CA VAL A 107 30.39 -6.58 -10.33
C VAL A 107 30.50 -6.28 -11.83
N ASN A 108 30.16 -7.24 -12.67
CA ASN A 108 30.10 -7.12 -14.13
C ASN A 108 29.20 -8.21 -14.73
N ALA A 109 29.08 -8.27 -16.06
CA ALA A 109 28.20 -9.22 -16.73
C ALA A 109 28.53 -10.71 -16.45
N ASN A 110 29.72 -11.02 -15.92
CA ASN A 110 30.19 -12.39 -15.72
C ASN A 110 30.53 -12.69 -14.24
N SER A 111 30.32 -11.75 -13.32
CA SER A 111 30.60 -11.95 -11.91
C SER A 111 29.76 -11.06 -11.01
N TYR A 112 29.47 -11.56 -9.83
CA TYR A 112 28.84 -10.83 -8.74
C TYR A 112 29.38 -11.30 -7.38
N THR A 113 29.07 -10.60 -6.34
CA THR A 113 29.40 -10.97 -4.96
C THR A 113 28.17 -11.36 -4.17
N ILE A 114 28.39 -12.28 -3.22
CA ILE A 114 27.44 -12.64 -2.16
C ILE A 114 28.10 -12.37 -0.81
N THR A 115 27.27 -12.15 0.22
CA THR A 115 27.73 -11.96 1.59
C THR A 115 27.27 -13.11 2.46
N THR A 116 28.21 -13.81 3.06
CA THR A 116 27.94 -14.91 3.99
C THR A 116 27.85 -14.40 5.43
N ALA A 117 27.17 -15.16 6.32
CA ALA A 117 27.04 -14.77 7.72
C ALA A 117 28.36 -14.79 8.49
N THR A 118 29.31 -15.63 8.07
CA THR A 118 30.63 -15.80 8.69
C THR A 118 31.70 -15.79 7.61
N VAL A 119 32.95 -15.44 8.00
CA VAL A 119 34.10 -15.55 7.12
C VAL A 119 34.31 -17.03 6.77
N LEU A 120 34.41 -17.30 5.47
CA LEU A 120 34.69 -18.65 4.96
C LEU A 120 36.21 -18.88 4.88
N THR A 121 36.65 -20.08 5.28
CA THR A 121 38.05 -20.51 5.25
C THR A 121 38.15 -21.96 4.76
N PRO A 122 39.25 -22.33 4.10
CA PRO A 122 40.42 -21.54 3.72
C PRO A 122 40.14 -20.61 2.53
N ALA A 123 41.03 -19.65 2.27
CA ALA A 123 41.00 -18.87 1.04
C ALA A 123 41.27 -19.78 -0.17
N GLY A 124 40.57 -19.50 -1.28
CA GLY A 124 40.72 -20.28 -2.51
C GLY A 124 39.42 -20.30 -3.33
N SER A 125 39.46 -21.06 -4.42
CA SER A 125 38.26 -21.29 -5.26
C SER A 125 37.62 -22.61 -4.86
N GLU A 126 36.30 -22.59 -4.65
CA GLU A 126 35.50 -23.73 -4.15
C GLU A 126 34.19 -23.89 -4.90
N GLY A 127 33.50 -25.00 -4.70
CA GLY A 127 32.17 -25.29 -5.25
C GLY A 127 32.08 -26.60 -6.05
N GLY A 128 33.21 -27.11 -6.55
CA GLY A 128 33.23 -28.35 -7.34
C GLY A 128 32.86 -28.15 -8.81
N ALA A 129 32.52 -29.25 -9.49
CA ALA A 129 32.39 -29.27 -10.96
C ALA A 129 31.08 -28.73 -11.50
N SER A 130 29.97 -28.77 -10.71
CA SER A 130 28.63 -28.47 -11.19
C SER A 130 27.75 -27.85 -10.12
N VAL A 131 27.95 -26.56 -9.89
CA VAL A 131 27.05 -25.77 -9.04
C VAL A 131 25.86 -25.29 -9.85
N SER A 132 24.66 -25.55 -9.39
CA SER A 132 23.45 -25.00 -9.95
C SER A 132 23.13 -23.66 -9.30
N ALA A 133 22.88 -22.63 -10.12
CA ALA A 133 22.45 -21.29 -9.70
C ALA A 133 21.05 -21.03 -10.26
N ALA A 134 20.07 -20.98 -9.37
CA ALA A 134 18.67 -20.66 -9.70
C ALA A 134 18.41 -19.18 -9.39
N TYR A 135 18.30 -18.38 -10.43
CA TYR A 135 18.03 -16.94 -10.33
C TYR A 135 16.53 -16.68 -10.25
N GLN A 136 16.11 -15.97 -9.22
CA GLN A 136 14.74 -15.49 -9.11
C GLN A 136 14.48 -14.39 -10.15
N ILE A 137 13.20 -14.07 -10.35
CA ILE A 137 12.84 -12.87 -11.13
C ILE A 137 13.46 -11.63 -10.49
N ASN A 138 13.80 -10.65 -11.32
CA ASN A 138 14.47 -9.44 -10.86
C ASN A 138 13.64 -8.72 -9.80
N THR A 139 14.30 -8.21 -8.80
CA THR A 139 13.72 -7.33 -7.78
C THR A 139 13.35 -5.97 -8.39
N GLY A 140 12.62 -5.15 -7.65
CA GLY A 140 12.27 -3.80 -8.10
C GLY A 140 12.43 -2.75 -7.00
N PRO A 141 12.35 -1.46 -7.36
CA PRO A 141 12.40 -0.38 -6.39
C PRO A 141 11.22 -0.45 -5.40
N ALA A 142 11.50 -0.14 -4.12
CA ALA A 142 10.50 -0.06 -3.06
C ALA A 142 9.72 1.26 -3.08
N ILE A 143 10.29 2.29 -3.69
CA ILE A 143 9.75 3.65 -3.79
C ILE A 143 9.69 4.04 -5.27
N GLU A 144 8.91 5.07 -5.56
CA GLU A 144 8.89 5.62 -6.91
C GLU A 144 10.18 6.37 -7.20
N VAL A 145 10.83 5.99 -8.32
CA VAL A 145 12.05 6.61 -8.80
C VAL A 145 11.74 7.22 -10.15
N PRO A 146 12.11 8.49 -10.42
CA PRO A 146 11.91 9.08 -11.73
C PRO A 146 12.53 8.21 -12.82
N LEU A 147 11.74 7.86 -13.84
CA LEU A 147 12.21 7.04 -14.96
C LEU A 147 13.06 7.84 -15.95
N VAL A 148 12.87 9.15 -15.99
CA VAL A 148 13.56 10.08 -16.90
C VAL A 148 13.90 11.37 -16.17
N GLY A 149 15.05 11.95 -16.44
CA GLY A 149 15.44 13.27 -15.91
C GLY A 149 16.60 13.23 -14.91
N TRP A 150 16.86 14.38 -14.28
CA TRP A 150 18.02 14.58 -13.39
C TRP A 150 17.99 13.73 -12.11
N GLY A 151 16.85 13.25 -11.70
CA GLY A 151 16.69 12.36 -10.55
C GLY A 151 16.63 10.87 -10.91
N ALA A 152 16.76 10.50 -12.18
CA ALA A 152 16.69 9.13 -12.64
C ALA A 152 18.05 8.43 -12.49
N GLY A 153 18.06 7.31 -11.77
CA GLY A 153 19.25 6.48 -11.57
C GLY A 153 20.19 6.93 -10.42
N PRO A 154 21.27 6.18 -10.17
CA PRO A 154 22.22 6.46 -9.11
C PRO A 154 23.07 7.71 -9.40
N TRP A 155 23.53 8.39 -8.35
CA TRP A 155 24.45 9.52 -8.45
C TRP A 155 25.70 9.15 -9.27
N SER A 156 26.10 10.05 -10.17
CA SER A 156 27.26 9.85 -11.06
C SER A 156 27.06 8.85 -12.20
N SER A 157 25.82 8.48 -12.54
CA SER A 157 25.51 7.50 -13.60
C SER A 157 25.47 8.09 -15.02
N GLY A 158 25.79 9.36 -15.22
CA GLY A 158 25.79 10.00 -16.55
C GLY A 158 26.71 11.21 -16.63
N VAL A 159 26.98 11.69 -17.87
CA VAL A 159 27.67 12.95 -18.12
C VAL A 159 26.70 14.13 -18.02
N TRP A 160 27.19 15.30 -17.63
CA TRP A 160 26.41 16.53 -17.59
C TRP A 160 25.72 16.80 -18.94
N GLY A 161 24.39 16.94 -18.89
CA GLY A 161 23.57 17.20 -20.08
C GLY A 161 22.92 15.98 -20.71
N THR A 162 23.15 14.78 -20.22
CA THR A 162 22.39 13.59 -20.63
C THR A 162 21.42 13.17 -19.52
N SER A 163 20.15 13.01 -19.85
CA SER A 163 19.17 12.39 -18.96
C SER A 163 19.51 10.90 -18.80
N THR A 164 19.71 10.45 -17.57
CA THR A 164 19.72 9.01 -17.28
C THR A 164 18.27 8.52 -17.24
N THR A 165 17.98 7.42 -17.93
CA THR A 165 16.69 6.74 -17.83
C THR A 165 16.81 5.59 -16.85
N SER A 166 15.97 5.57 -15.81
CA SER A 166 15.78 4.36 -15.02
C SER A 166 14.84 3.42 -15.79
N THR A 167 15.23 2.16 -15.92
CA THR A 167 14.40 1.14 -16.58
C THR A 167 13.44 0.44 -15.63
N SER A 168 13.56 0.72 -14.33
CA SER A 168 12.82 0.00 -13.30
C SER A 168 11.80 0.92 -12.62
N ALA A 169 10.53 0.75 -12.95
CA ALA A 169 9.42 1.34 -12.21
C ALA A 169 9.29 0.70 -10.82
N MET A 170 8.67 1.41 -9.88
CA MET A 170 8.35 0.85 -8.56
C MET A 170 7.63 -0.49 -8.70
N ARG A 171 8.05 -1.49 -7.91
CA ARG A 171 7.48 -2.83 -7.96
C ARG A 171 6.07 -2.84 -7.38
N LEU A 172 5.09 -3.08 -8.25
CA LEU A 172 3.70 -3.36 -7.89
C LEU A 172 3.33 -4.74 -8.40
N TRP A 173 2.44 -5.41 -7.69
CA TRP A 173 1.91 -6.72 -8.04
C TRP A 173 0.40 -6.64 -8.21
N ASN A 174 -0.10 -7.41 -9.17
CA ASN A 174 -1.49 -7.76 -9.27
C ASN A 174 -1.64 -9.25 -9.02
N GLN A 175 -2.71 -9.64 -8.39
CA GLN A 175 -2.99 -11.02 -8.05
C GLN A 175 -4.49 -11.28 -7.96
N GLY A 176 -4.88 -12.51 -8.26
CA GLY A 176 -6.24 -12.97 -8.15
C GLY A 176 -6.28 -14.50 -8.18
N ASN A 177 -7.21 -15.10 -7.47
CA ASN A 177 -7.38 -16.55 -7.50
C ASN A 177 -8.19 -17.00 -8.71
N PHE A 178 -7.78 -18.10 -9.32
CA PHE A 178 -8.49 -18.81 -10.37
C PHE A 178 -8.88 -20.20 -9.84
N GLY A 179 -10.08 -20.29 -9.30
CA GLY A 179 -10.43 -21.40 -8.43
C GLY A 179 -9.68 -21.32 -7.09
N GLU A 180 -8.92 -22.36 -6.76
CA GLU A 180 -8.07 -22.35 -5.56
C GLU A 180 -6.62 -21.90 -5.83
N ASP A 181 -6.21 -21.86 -7.10
CA ASP A 181 -4.88 -21.47 -7.55
C ASP A 181 -4.73 -19.95 -7.63
N LEU A 182 -3.49 -19.47 -7.58
CA LEU A 182 -3.19 -18.06 -7.66
C LEU A 182 -2.56 -17.70 -9.02
N ILE A 183 -3.13 -16.68 -9.66
CA ILE A 183 -2.54 -16.02 -10.82
C ILE A 183 -2.06 -14.64 -10.38
N PHE A 184 -0.81 -14.32 -10.66
CA PHE A 184 -0.24 -13.04 -10.27
C PHE A 184 0.86 -12.60 -11.24
N GLY A 185 1.21 -11.33 -11.19
CA GLY A 185 2.29 -10.78 -12.00
C GLY A 185 2.77 -9.43 -11.50
N PRO A 186 4.07 -9.14 -11.66
CA PRO A 186 4.59 -7.81 -11.40
C PRO A 186 4.25 -6.88 -12.56
N ARG A 187 4.00 -5.60 -12.28
CA ARG A 187 3.82 -4.58 -13.31
C ARG A 187 5.02 -4.54 -14.26
N GLY A 188 4.75 -4.59 -15.55
CA GLY A 188 5.79 -4.64 -16.59
C GLY A 188 6.51 -5.99 -16.70
N GLY A 189 5.95 -7.07 -16.16
CA GLY A 189 6.51 -8.41 -16.20
C GLY A 189 5.56 -9.45 -16.77
N ALA A 190 5.93 -10.72 -16.66
CA ALA A 190 5.15 -11.86 -17.12
C ALA A 190 4.03 -12.23 -16.12
N ILE A 191 3.16 -13.14 -16.54
CA ILE A 191 2.10 -13.72 -15.71
C ILE A 191 2.60 -15.05 -15.13
N TYR A 192 2.37 -15.26 -13.84
CA TYR A 192 2.77 -16.44 -13.09
C TYR A 192 1.56 -17.17 -12.53
N TYR A 193 1.73 -18.47 -12.36
CA TYR A 193 0.73 -19.37 -11.81
C TYR A 193 1.33 -20.14 -10.62
N TRP A 194 0.59 -20.22 -9.54
CA TRP A 194 0.93 -20.99 -8.36
C TRP A 194 -0.20 -21.97 -8.02
N ASP A 195 0.13 -23.26 -7.96
CA ASP A 195 -0.78 -24.37 -7.70
C ASP A 195 -0.98 -24.54 -6.20
N ALA A 196 -2.19 -24.30 -5.70
CA ALA A 196 -2.56 -24.45 -4.31
C ALA A 196 -2.69 -25.91 -3.87
N GLY A 197 -2.90 -26.84 -4.80
CA GLY A 197 -2.93 -28.28 -4.54
C GLY A 197 -1.56 -28.88 -4.24
N GLY A 198 -0.47 -28.14 -4.53
CA GLY A 198 0.90 -28.53 -4.27
C GLY A 198 1.41 -28.20 -2.87
N SER A 199 2.73 -28.28 -2.70
CA SER A 199 3.37 -27.82 -1.45
C SER A 199 3.42 -26.30 -1.40
N LEU A 200 3.18 -25.69 -0.24
CA LEU A 200 3.31 -24.25 -0.01
C LEU A 200 4.71 -23.70 -0.32
N THR A 201 5.74 -24.56 -0.31
CA THR A 201 7.12 -24.20 -0.65
C THR A 201 7.42 -24.29 -2.15
N THR A 202 6.48 -24.79 -2.96
CA THR A 202 6.67 -24.89 -4.41
C THR A 202 6.64 -23.50 -5.02
N ARG A 203 7.67 -23.17 -5.81
CA ARG A 203 7.78 -21.89 -6.51
C ARG A 203 6.73 -21.80 -7.62
N ALA A 204 6.21 -20.59 -7.82
CA ALA A 204 5.32 -20.30 -8.93
C ALA A 204 6.07 -20.45 -10.27
N VAL A 205 5.33 -20.81 -11.31
CA VAL A 205 5.84 -21.01 -12.66
C VAL A 205 5.25 -19.97 -13.62
N LEU A 206 5.89 -19.78 -14.78
CA LEU A 206 5.31 -18.96 -15.84
C LEU A 206 3.98 -19.57 -16.31
N LEU A 207 2.95 -18.75 -16.46
CA LEU A 207 1.66 -19.20 -17.01
C LEU A 207 1.84 -19.80 -18.41
N SER A 208 2.76 -19.24 -19.20
CA SER A 208 3.12 -19.75 -20.54
C SER A 208 3.85 -21.10 -20.54
N SER A 209 4.29 -21.59 -19.39
CA SER A 209 4.94 -22.91 -19.27
C SER A 209 3.96 -24.05 -18.94
N LEU A 210 2.70 -23.73 -18.68
CA LEU A 210 1.68 -24.75 -18.41
C LEU A 210 1.38 -25.57 -19.67
N SER A 211 0.97 -26.80 -19.45
CA SER A 211 0.55 -27.68 -20.55
C SER A 211 -0.66 -27.08 -21.28
N GLY A 212 -0.60 -27.01 -22.62
CA GLY A 212 -1.66 -26.40 -23.41
C GLY A 212 -1.59 -24.87 -23.53
N ALA A 213 -0.60 -24.22 -22.91
CA ALA A 213 -0.44 -22.78 -23.01
C ALA A 213 -0.24 -22.31 -24.46
N ALA A 214 -1.01 -21.31 -24.85
CA ALA A 214 -0.96 -20.76 -26.20
C ALA A 214 -1.12 -19.23 -26.13
N ASP A 215 -0.20 -18.50 -26.75
CA ASP A 215 -0.20 -17.05 -26.92
C ASP A 215 -0.37 -16.23 -25.61
N VAL A 216 0.08 -16.76 -24.48
CA VAL A 216 0.06 -16.04 -23.20
C VAL A 216 0.88 -14.75 -23.31
N PRO A 217 0.39 -13.60 -22.82
CA PRO A 217 1.15 -12.35 -22.80
C PRO A 217 2.47 -12.51 -22.05
N THR A 218 3.55 -12.05 -22.67
CA THR A 218 4.91 -12.11 -22.10
C THR A 218 5.24 -10.91 -21.22
N ILE A 219 4.48 -9.82 -21.39
CA ILE A 219 4.59 -8.59 -20.59
C ILE A 219 3.21 -7.98 -20.40
N GLN A 220 2.94 -7.51 -19.19
CA GLN A 220 1.67 -6.85 -18.84
C GLN A 220 1.88 -5.82 -17.72
N ASN A 221 0.99 -4.82 -17.63
CA ASN A 221 0.96 -3.88 -16.54
C ASN A 221 0.05 -4.37 -15.40
N ILE A 222 -1.09 -4.99 -15.73
CA ILE A 222 -2.07 -5.47 -14.76
C ILE A 222 -2.57 -6.84 -15.22
N VAL A 223 -2.48 -7.83 -14.33
CA VAL A 223 -3.18 -9.10 -14.47
C VAL A 223 -4.42 -9.09 -13.59
N TYR A 224 -5.52 -9.59 -14.10
CA TYR A 224 -6.80 -9.57 -13.40
C TYR A 224 -7.59 -10.87 -13.69
N VAL A 225 -8.22 -11.44 -12.67
CA VAL A 225 -9.11 -12.61 -12.81
C VAL A 225 -10.54 -12.14 -12.60
N SER A 226 -11.41 -12.38 -13.60
CA SER A 226 -12.81 -11.96 -13.54
C SER A 226 -13.70 -13.02 -12.88
N ASP A 227 -14.87 -12.59 -12.39
CA ASP A 227 -15.90 -13.48 -11.83
C ASP A 227 -16.40 -14.50 -12.87
N ASN A 228 -16.33 -14.17 -14.15
CA ASN A 228 -16.68 -15.06 -15.26
C ASN A 228 -15.57 -16.04 -15.64
N ARG A 229 -14.51 -16.14 -14.81
CA ARG A 229 -13.37 -17.07 -14.98
C ARG A 229 -12.60 -16.85 -16.29
N PHE A 230 -12.34 -15.59 -16.61
CA PHE A 230 -11.35 -15.16 -17.59
C PHE A 230 -10.15 -14.54 -16.87
N VAL A 231 -8.97 -14.73 -17.43
CA VAL A 231 -7.78 -13.99 -17.02
C VAL A 231 -7.55 -12.86 -18.01
N PHE A 232 -7.40 -11.64 -17.51
CA PHE A 232 -7.12 -10.46 -18.30
C PHE A 232 -5.68 -9.99 -18.12
N ALA A 233 -5.12 -9.46 -19.18
CA ALA A 233 -3.89 -8.69 -19.18
C ALA A 233 -4.17 -7.30 -19.75
N PHE A 234 -4.09 -6.28 -18.89
CA PHE A 234 -4.29 -4.89 -19.29
C PHE A 234 -2.93 -4.21 -19.50
N GLY A 235 -2.80 -3.46 -20.59
CA GLY A 235 -1.52 -2.93 -21.00
C GLY A 235 -0.53 -4.06 -21.21
N CYS A 236 -0.65 -4.79 -22.29
CA CYS A 236 0.14 -5.98 -22.56
C CYS A 236 0.70 -5.96 -24.00
N ASN A 237 1.55 -6.95 -24.33
CA ASN A 237 2.01 -7.12 -25.70
C ASN A 237 0.94 -7.70 -26.62
N ASP A 238 0.94 -7.27 -27.88
CA ASP A 238 0.09 -7.84 -28.93
C ASP A 238 0.58 -9.24 -29.34
N TYR A 239 -0.28 -9.97 -30.06
CA TYR A 239 0.03 -11.29 -30.59
C TYR A 239 1.31 -11.27 -31.46
N GLY A 240 2.22 -12.18 -31.16
CA GLY A 240 3.50 -12.28 -31.88
C GLY A 240 4.48 -11.13 -31.64
N SER A 241 4.17 -10.19 -30.76
CA SER A 241 5.03 -9.06 -30.36
C SER A 241 5.59 -9.25 -28.97
N GLY A 242 6.80 -8.75 -28.69
CA GLY A 242 7.35 -8.62 -27.34
C GLY A 242 7.24 -7.20 -26.77
N THR A 243 6.65 -6.25 -27.52
CA THR A 243 6.58 -4.85 -27.13
C THR A 243 5.26 -4.55 -26.43
N LEU A 244 5.34 -3.89 -25.27
CA LEU A 244 4.18 -3.46 -24.50
C LEU A 244 3.35 -2.44 -25.27
N ASN A 245 2.05 -2.70 -25.42
CA ASN A 245 1.06 -1.72 -25.84
C ASN A 245 0.23 -1.30 -24.60
N PRO A 246 0.40 -0.09 -24.07
CA PRO A 246 -0.20 0.32 -22.79
C PRO A 246 -1.72 0.44 -22.81
N MET A 247 -2.36 0.46 -24.01
CA MET A 247 -3.81 0.58 -24.16
C MET A 247 -4.49 -0.72 -24.63
N LEU A 248 -3.72 -1.78 -24.85
CA LEU A 248 -4.22 -3.09 -25.28
C LEU A 248 -4.70 -3.90 -24.08
N VAL A 249 -5.82 -4.55 -24.24
CA VAL A 249 -6.35 -5.57 -23.32
C VAL A 249 -6.44 -6.88 -24.05
N ARG A 250 -5.97 -7.95 -23.43
CA ARG A 250 -6.15 -9.32 -23.89
C ARG A 250 -6.78 -10.16 -22.77
N TRP A 251 -7.53 -11.16 -23.14
CA TRP A 251 -8.11 -12.11 -22.20
C TRP A 251 -7.96 -13.55 -22.67
N SER A 252 -7.89 -14.47 -21.68
CA SER A 252 -7.80 -15.91 -21.91
C SER A 252 -9.12 -16.47 -22.44
N ASN A 253 -9.11 -17.74 -22.82
CA ASN A 253 -10.35 -18.50 -22.96
C ASN A 253 -11.06 -18.65 -21.61
N GLN A 254 -12.37 -18.78 -21.62
CA GLN A 254 -13.15 -19.00 -20.39
C GLN A 254 -12.76 -20.34 -19.75
N GLU A 255 -12.63 -20.39 -18.44
CA GLU A 255 -12.25 -21.58 -17.66
C GLU A 255 -10.86 -22.16 -17.98
N ASP A 256 -10.07 -21.51 -18.86
CA ASP A 256 -8.74 -21.94 -19.22
C ASP A 256 -7.75 -20.75 -19.18
N PRO A 257 -7.00 -20.61 -18.09
CA PRO A 257 -6.11 -19.47 -17.89
C PRO A 257 -4.88 -19.47 -18.81
N ALA A 258 -4.55 -20.62 -19.39
CA ALA A 258 -3.35 -20.79 -20.23
C ALA A 258 -3.60 -20.56 -21.73
N SER A 259 -4.86 -20.65 -22.18
CA SER A 259 -5.23 -20.52 -23.60
C SER A 259 -5.61 -19.08 -23.96
N TRP A 260 -4.76 -18.39 -24.73
CA TRP A 260 -4.95 -17.00 -25.16
C TRP A 260 -5.02 -16.87 -26.68
N ALA A 261 -4.87 -17.99 -27.41
CA ALA A 261 -4.95 -18.00 -28.86
C ALA A 261 -6.37 -17.73 -29.35
N VAL A 262 -6.53 -16.78 -30.25
CA VAL A 262 -7.82 -16.48 -30.89
C VAL A 262 -8.12 -17.54 -31.94
N SER A 263 -9.27 -18.19 -31.81
CA SER A 263 -9.73 -19.20 -32.77
C SER A 263 -11.26 -19.22 -32.83
N ALA A 264 -11.81 -19.92 -33.81
CA ALA A 264 -13.27 -20.08 -33.97
C ALA A 264 -13.95 -20.80 -32.76
N THR A 265 -13.17 -21.56 -31.98
CA THR A 265 -13.64 -22.33 -30.83
C THR A 265 -13.21 -21.73 -29.47
N SER A 266 -12.37 -20.69 -29.48
CA SER A 266 -11.88 -20.00 -28.28
C SER A 266 -12.66 -18.70 -28.05
N GLN A 267 -12.91 -18.39 -26.80
CA GLN A 267 -13.42 -17.10 -26.38
C GLN A 267 -12.31 -16.08 -26.07
N ALA A 268 -11.04 -16.47 -26.21
CA ALA A 268 -9.90 -15.57 -26.07
C ALA A 268 -9.97 -14.44 -27.12
N GLY A 269 -9.53 -13.26 -26.73
CA GLY A 269 -9.58 -12.11 -27.60
C GLY A 269 -8.78 -10.93 -27.09
N SER A 270 -8.91 -9.81 -27.82
CA SER A 270 -8.29 -8.55 -27.46
C SER A 270 -9.13 -7.36 -27.89
N LEU A 271 -8.90 -6.24 -27.24
CA LEU A 271 -9.44 -4.94 -27.62
C LEU A 271 -8.47 -3.83 -27.23
N THR A 272 -8.58 -2.67 -27.87
CA THR A 272 -7.77 -1.49 -27.55
C THR A 272 -8.69 -0.34 -27.16
N PHE A 273 -8.39 0.32 -26.04
CA PHE A 273 -9.09 1.54 -25.64
C PHE A 273 -8.59 2.74 -26.45
N SER A 274 -9.49 3.68 -26.73
CA SER A 274 -9.22 4.81 -27.62
C SER A 274 -8.89 6.12 -26.91
N HIS A 275 -9.24 6.25 -25.61
CA HIS A 275 -9.01 7.47 -24.84
C HIS A 275 -8.05 7.19 -23.68
N GLY A 276 -6.98 7.98 -23.63
CA GLY A 276 -5.88 7.82 -22.69
C GLY A 276 -4.59 7.38 -23.39
N SER A 277 -3.54 7.26 -22.62
CA SER A 277 -2.22 6.81 -23.07
C SER A 277 -1.77 5.51 -22.38
N ILE A 278 -2.33 5.20 -21.23
CA ILE A 278 -2.02 4.00 -20.44
C ILE A 278 -3.25 3.55 -19.64
N ILE A 279 -3.46 2.25 -19.56
CA ILE A 279 -4.40 1.64 -18.62
C ILE A 279 -3.71 1.60 -17.25
N VAL A 280 -4.36 2.21 -16.25
CA VAL A 280 -3.81 2.35 -14.89
C VAL A 280 -4.29 1.24 -13.97
N THR A 281 -5.59 0.92 -13.98
CA THR A 281 -6.16 -0.16 -13.15
C THR A 281 -7.50 -0.66 -13.68
N ALA A 282 -7.95 -1.79 -13.16
CA ALA A 282 -9.27 -2.35 -13.42
C ALA A 282 -9.88 -2.86 -12.11
N VAL A 283 -11.17 -2.63 -11.92
CA VAL A 283 -11.91 -2.98 -10.69
C VAL A 283 -13.22 -3.64 -11.07
N GLN A 284 -13.52 -4.81 -10.48
CA GLN A 284 -14.77 -5.54 -10.71
C GLN A 284 -15.91 -4.93 -9.91
N THR A 285 -17.02 -4.71 -10.56
CA THR A 285 -18.33 -4.53 -9.95
C THR A 285 -19.18 -5.80 -10.15
N ARG A 286 -20.45 -5.78 -9.74
CA ARG A 286 -21.33 -6.94 -9.90
C ARG A 286 -21.63 -7.31 -11.35
N GLN A 287 -21.55 -6.37 -12.29
CA GLN A 287 -22.00 -6.56 -13.67
C GLN A 287 -20.93 -6.28 -14.72
N GLU A 288 -19.89 -5.58 -14.34
CA GLU A 288 -18.89 -5.06 -15.27
C GLU A 288 -17.52 -4.92 -14.61
N ILE A 289 -16.48 -4.89 -15.42
CA ILE A 289 -15.14 -4.50 -15.01
C ILE A 289 -14.98 -3.02 -15.38
N VAL A 290 -14.79 -2.17 -14.40
CA VAL A 290 -14.50 -0.76 -14.64
C VAL A 290 -13.00 -0.59 -14.82
N VAL A 291 -12.61 -0.09 -15.99
CA VAL A 291 -11.21 0.08 -16.40
C VAL A 291 -10.87 1.55 -16.41
N PHE A 292 -9.79 1.90 -15.73
CA PHE A 292 -9.30 3.26 -15.62
C PHE A 292 -8.07 3.44 -16.51
N THR A 293 -8.14 4.46 -17.36
CA THR A 293 -6.96 4.99 -18.04
C THR A 293 -6.45 6.24 -17.30
N ASP A 294 -5.38 6.82 -17.76
CA ASP A 294 -4.84 8.08 -17.22
C ASP A 294 -5.79 9.28 -17.41
N SER A 295 -6.80 9.17 -18.28
CA SER A 295 -7.71 10.28 -18.61
C SER A 295 -9.18 9.91 -18.77
N ALA A 296 -9.55 8.63 -18.77
CA ALA A 296 -10.92 8.18 -18.98
C ALA A 296 -11.26 6.93 -18.17
N VAL A 297 -12.54 6.67 -18.02
CA VAL A 297 -13.08 5.47 -17.35
C VAL A 297 -13.97 4.72 -18.33
N TYR A 298 -13.78 3.42 -18.42
CA TYR A 298 -14.52 2.51 -19.28
C TYR A 298 -15.23 1.43 -18.48
N SER A 299 -16.35 0.98 -19.00
CA SER A 299 -17.01 -0.27 -18.63
C SER A 299 -16.62 -1.36 -19.62
N LEU A 300 -16.23 -2.51 -19.11
CA LEU A 300 -15.99 -3.73 -19.88
C LEU A 300 -17.02 -4.76 -19.42
N GLN A 301 -17.93 -5.13 -20.32
CA GLN A 301 -19.06 -5.99 -20.02
C GLN A 301 -18.98 -7.32 -20.78
N TYR A 302 -19.34 -8.41 -20.09
CA TYR A 302 -19.45 -9.71 -20.72
C TYR A 302 -20.73 -9.80 -21.57
N LEU A 303 -20.58 -9.96 -22.87
CA LEU A 303 -21.68 -10.01 -23.83
C LEU A 303 -22.00 -11.44 -24.30
N GLY A 304 -21.10 -12.38 -24.03
CA GLY A 304 -21.15 -13.71 -24.61
C GLY A 304 -20.77 -13.75 -26.10
N LEU A 305 -20.81 -14.94 -26.69
CA LEU A 305 -20.47 -15.13 -28.11
C LEU A 305 -21.48 -14.40 -29.03
N PRO A 306 -21.03 -13.79 -30.15
CA PRO A 306 -19.67 -13.86 -30.69
C PRO A 306 -18.72 -12.75 -30.20
N ALA A 307 -19.23 -11.72 -29.52
CA ALA A 307 -18.43 -10.55 -29.15
C ALA A 307 -17.56 -10.77 -27.90
N VAL A 308 -17.92 -11.70 -27.02
CA VAL A 308 -17.36 -12.06 -25.73
C VAL A 308 -17.34 -10.89 -24.75
N TRP A 309 -16.55 -9.84 -25.01
CA TRP A 309 -16.44 -8.63 -24.19
C TRP A 309 -16.68 -7.38 -25.03
N GLY A 310 -17.45 -6.46 -24.50
CA GLY A 310 -17.72 -5.14 -25.07
C GLY A 310 -17.25 -4.01 -24.16
N GLN A 311 -16.80 -2.91 -24.77
CA GLN A 311 -16.37 -1.72 -24.04
C GLN A 311 -17.32 -0.56 -24.25
N GLN A 312 -17.52 0.23 -23.20
CA GLN A 312 -18.25 1.48 -23.24
C GLN A 312 -17.52 2.54 -22.41
N ILE A 313 -17.40 3.76 -22.93
CA ILE A 313 -16.85 4.87 -22.16
C ILE A 313 -17.89 5.35 -21.16
N LEU A 314 -17.51 5.44 -19.89
CA LEU A 314 -18.34 5.94 -18.78
C LEU A 314 -18.09 7.42 -18.52
N GLY A 315 -16.91 7.89 -18.77
CA GLY A 315 -16.54 9.28 -18.58
C GLY A 315 -15.17 9.60 -19.14
N ASP A 316 -15.02 10.84 -19.53
CA ASP A 316 -13.80 11.41 -20.09
C ASP A 316 -13.28 12.53 -19.19
N ASN A 317 -12.00 12.87 -19.29
CA ASN A 317 -11.32 13.84 -18.44
C ASN A 317 -11.42 13.51 -16.93
N ILE A 318 -11.28 12.23 -16.61
CA ILE A 318 -11.34 11.67 -15.26
C ILE A 318 -10.01 10.97 -14.99
N SER A 319 -9.31 11.44 -13.97
CA SER A 319 -8.00 10.91 -13.59
C SER A 319 -8.09 9.91 -12.44
N ILE A 320 -7.11 9.04 -12.37
CA ILE A 320 -6.79 8.22 -11.19
C ILE A 320 -5.31 8.44 -10.85
N ILE A 321 -5.00 8.53 -9.56
CA ILE A 321 -3.64 8.89 -9.14
C ILE A 321 -2.66 7.73 -9.26
N ASN A 322 -3.13 6.48 -9.03
CA ASN A 322 -2.29 5.27 -9.08
C ASN A 322 -3.15 4.02 -9.27
N GLN A 323 -2.50 2.92 -9.61
CA GLN A 323 -3.07 1.58 -9.78
C GLN A 323 -3.87 1.08 -8.56
N ASN A 324 -3.40 1.35 -7.34
CA ASN A 324 -4.02 0.88 -6.10
C ASN A 324 -4.91 1.92 -5.44
N ALA A 325 -5.32 2.97 -6.14
CA ALA A 325 -6.11 4.09 -5.58
C ALA A 325 -7.63 3.93 -5.71
N ALA A 326 -8.11 2.84 -6.31
CA ALA A 326 -9.52 2.53 -6.52
C ALA A 326 -9.94 1.25 -5.79
N ILE A 327 -11.11 1.27 -5.15
CA ILE A 327 -11.65 0.13 -4.41
C ILE A 327 -13.19 0.12 -4.47
N VAL A 328 -13.77 -1.08 -4.34
CA VAL A 328 -15.22 -1.26 -4.19
C VAL A 328 -15.57 -1.33 -2.71
N ALA A 329 -16.52 -0.54 -2.29
CA ALA A 329 -17.15 -0.63 -0.98
C ALA A 329 -18.68 -0.56 -1.13
N SER A 330 -19.38 -1.51 -0.56
CA SER A 330 -20.85 -1.60 -0.62
C SER A 330 -21.43 -1.50 -2.05
N GLY A 331 -20.70 -2.01 -3.06
CA GLY A 331 -21.10 -2.02 -4.47
C GLY A 331 -20.86 -0.72 -5.23
N VAL A 332 -20.24 0.28 -4.61
CA VAL A 332 -19.81 1.54 -5.22
C VAL A 332 -18.29 1.54 -5.34
N ILE A 333 -17.75 2.00 -6.47
CA ILE A 333 -16.31 2.22 -6.61
C ILE A 333 -15.97 3.62 -6.13
N TYR A 334 -14.97 3.72 -5.28
CA TYR A 334 -14.39 4.98 -4.82
C TYR A 334 -12.93 5.06 -5.26
N TRP A 335 -12.47 6.22 -5.72
CA TRP A 335 -11.06 6.40 -6.07
C TRP A 335 -10.55 7.81 -5.86
N MET A 336 -9.24 7.87 -5.65
CA MET A 336 -8.48 9.11 -5.56
C MET A 336 -7.94 9.49 -6.96
N GLY A 337 -8.36 10.62 -7.47
CA GLY A 337 -7.79 11.22 -8.66
C GLY A 337 -6.56 12.07 -8.36
N VAL A 338 -6.01 12.73 -9.37
CA VAL A 338 -4.82 13.58 -9.23
C VAL A 338 -5.10 14.86 -8.43
N ASP A 339 -6.35 15.32 -8.43
CA ASP A 339 -6.74 16.60 -7.82
C ASP A 339 -8.04 16.55 -7.01
N LYS A 340 -8.79 15.45 -7.05
CA LYS A 340 -10.07 15.24 -6.37
C LYS A 340 -10.43 13.78 -6.26
N PHE A 341 -11.47 13.49 -5.50
CA PHE A 341 -12.02 12.14 -5.33
C PHE A 341 -13.26 11.94 -6.20
N TYR A 342 -13.50 10.70 -6.55
CA TYR A 342 -14.61 10.30 -7.38
C TYR A 342 -15.31 9.05 -6.84
N LEU A 343 -16.53 8.83 -7.27
CA LEU A 343 -17.28 7.60 -7.05
C LEU A 343 -18.00 7.16 -8.34
N TYR A 344 -18.31 5.86 -8.42
CA TYR A 344 -19.11 5.23 -9.47
C TYR A 344 -20.14 4.30 -8.84
N ASP A 345 -21.41 4.66 -9.03
CA ASP A 345 -22.60 3.94 -8.60
C ASP A 345 -23.52 3.54 -9.78
N GLY A 346 -22.95 3.39 -10.99
CA GLY A 346 -23.62 3.32 -12.28
C GLY A 346 -23.42 4.60 -13.10
N ARG A 347 -22.93 5.67 -12.47
CA ARG A 347 -22.51 6.92 -13.11
C ARG A 347 -21.31 7.50 -12.38
N VAL A 348 -20.33 8.00 -13.15
CA VAL A 348 -19.16 8.69 -12.56
C VAL A 348 -19.59 10.03 -11.98
N GLN A 349 -19.24 10.25 -10.72
CA GLN A 349 -19.52 11.48 -9.98
C GLN A 349 -18.28 11.96 -9.24
N THR A 350 -18.14 13.28 -9.08
CA THR A 350 -17.13 13.84 -8.19
C THR A 350 -17.61 13.67 -6.75
N LEU A 351 -16.76 13.09 -5.92
CA LEU A 351 -16.98 12.97 -4.48
C LEU A 351 -16.50 14.26 -3.80
N ASN A 352 -17.43 14.95 -3.15
CA ASN A 352 -17.10 16.18 -2.44
C ASN A 352 -16.21 15.88 -1.22
N CYS A 353 -15.13 16.65 -1.07
CA CYS A 353 -14.17 16.45 0.02
C CYS A 353 -13.80 17.81 0.64
N ASP A 354 -14.21 18.03 1.88
CA ASP A 354 -13.89 19.25 2.61
C ASP A 354 -12.37 19.35 2.92
N LEU A 355 -11.68 18.20 2.99
CA LEU A 355 -10.23 18.12 3.19
C LEU A 355 -9.41 18.19 1.90
N ARG A 356 -10.03 18.40 0.73
CA ARG A 356 -9.35 18.36 -0.57
C ARG A 356 -8.09 19.23 -0.61
N LYS A 357 -8.19 20.48 -0.18
CA LYS A 357 -7.06 21.40 -0.19
C LYS A 357 -5.93 20.93 0.72
N TYR A 358 -6.27 20.44 1.91
CA TYR A 358 -5.30 19.91 2.88
C TYR A 358 -4.53 18.73 2.29
N ILE A 359 -5.22 17.74 1.74
CA ILE A 359 -4.63 16.50 1.21
C ILE A 359 -3.72 16.79 0.02
N TYR A 360 -4.21 17.51 -1.00
CA TYR A 360 -3.46 17.76 -2.23
C TYR A 360 -2.35 18.81 -2.10
N GLN A 361 -2.28 19.55 -1.00
CA GLN A 361 -1.13 20.37 -0.64
C GLN A 361 -0.07 19.61 0.16
N ASP A 362 -0.47 18.55 0.87
CA ASP A 362 0.40 17.74 1.71
C ASP A 362 1.01 16.54 0.99
N ILE A 363 0.37 16.04 -0.06
CA ILE A 363 0.83 14.84 -0.80
C ILE A 363 2.14 15.08 -1.54
N ASN A 364 3.09 14.12 -1.39
CA ASN A 364 4.31 14.11 -2.20
C ASN A 364 4.02 13.55 -3.59
N LEU A 365 3.95 14.44 -4.58
CA LEU A 365 3.70 14.08 -5.99
C LEU A 365 4.79 13.20 -6.61
N GLY A 366 5.99 13.18 -6.07
CA GLY A 366 7.07 12.27 -6.49
C GLY A 366 6.91 10.84 -5.99
N GLN A 367 5.89 10.55 -5.15
CA GLN A 367 5.62 9.24 -4.58
C GLN A 367 4.16 8.81 -4.76
N THR A 368 3.48 9.33 -5.77
CA THR A 368 2.08 8.98 -6.06
C THR A 368 1.89 7.50 -6.37
N GLY A 369 2.90 6.84 -6.92
CA GLY A 369 2.90 5.39 -7.15
C GLY A 369 2.74 4.56 -5.87
N GLN A 370 3.02 5.11 -4.70
CA GLN A 370 2.83 4.45 -3.41
C GLN A 370 1.40 4.58 -2.86
N VAL A 371 0.58 5.47 -3.38
CA VAL A 371 -0.81 5.66 -2.93
C VAL A 371 -1.57 4.35 -3.08
N PHE A 372 -2.28 3.94 -2.04
CA PHE A 372 -3.18 2.79 -2.10
C PHE A 372 -4.41 3.06 -1.25
N CYS A 373 -5.46 2.29 -1.49
CA CYS A 373 -6.71 2.34 -0.74
C CYS A 373 -7.00 1.02 -0.05
N GLY A 374 -7.91 1.08 0.90
CA GLY A 374 -8.47 -0.05 1.62
C GLY A 374 -9.88 0.26 2.10
N THR A 375 -10.60 -0.76 2.51
CA THR A 375 -11.91 -0.64 3.16
C THR A 375 -11.80 -1.02 4.62
N SER A 376 -12.74 -0.52 5.42
CA SER A 376 -13.11 -1.07 6.72
C SER A 376 -14.63 -1.19 6.71
N GLU A 377 -15.12 -2.32 6.22
CA GLU A 377 -16.55 -2.54 6.02
C GLU A 377 -17.34 -2.53 7.35
N GLY A 378 -16.69 -2.93 8.45
CA GLY A 378 -17.28 -2.87 9.78
C GLY A 378 -17.63 -1.46 10.25
N PHE A 379 -16.94 -0.44 9.73
CA PHE A 379 -17.14 0.98 10.03
C PHE A 379 -17.69 1.78 8.84
N ASN A 380 -17.93 1.14 7.69
CA ASN A 380 -18.41 1.78 6.46
C ASN A 380 -17.46 2.84 5.92
N GLU A 381 -16.17 2.51 5.91
CA GLU A 381 -15.10 3.44 5.59
C GLU A 381 -14.30 3.00 4.37
N VAL A 382 -13.86 3.99 3.59
CA VAL A 382 -12.84 3.86 2.54
C VAL A 382 -11.63 4.69 2.97
N TRP A 383 -10.48 4.07 2.95
CA TRP A 383 -9.21 4.64 3.36
C TRP A 383 -8.29 4.85 2.17
N TRP A 384 -7.59 5.99 2.09
CA TRP A 384 -6.47 6.21 1.18
C TRP A 384 -5.24 6.57 1.97
N PHE A 385 -4.15 5.86 1.70
CA PHE A 385 -2.85 6.07 2.32
C PHE A 385 -1.92 6.75 1.34
N TYR A 386 -1.14 7.73 1.79
CA TYR A 386 -0.23 8.49 0.94
C TYR A 386 1.03 8.95 1.69
N CYS A 387 2.07 9.31 0.91
CA CYS A 387 3.27 9.96 1.44
C CYS A 387 3.02 11.47 1.54
N SER A 388 3.22 12.06 2.71
CA SER A 388 3.21 13.51 2.86
C SER A 388 4.53 14.14 2.39
N ILE A 389 4.53 15.43 2.09
CA ILE A 389 5.76 16.17 1.77
C ILE A 389 6.67 16.25 3.02
N THR A 390 6.08 16.46 4.19
CA THR A 390 6.76 16.79 5.45
C THR A 390 6.99 15.62 6.38
N GLY A 391 6.67 14.39 5.97
CA GLY A 391 6.66 13.20 6.81
C GLY A 391 7.97 12.90 7.55
N PRO A 392 8.02 11.81 8.34
CA PRO A 392 9.06 11.56 9.33
C PRO A 392 10.47 11.46 8.73
N ASN A 393 10.58 11.10 7.44
CA ASN A 393 11.87 10.98 6.73
C ASN A 393 12.15 12.18 5.81
N GLY A 394 11.25 13.17 5.74
CA GLY A 394 11.40 14.37 4.94
C GLY A 394 11.71 15.59 5.81
N THR A 395 12.44 16.54 5.25
CA THR A 395 12.69 17.84 5.89
C THR A 395 11.68 18.90 5.45
N GLY A 396 10.64 18.51 4.72
CA GLY A 396 9.64 19.41 4.16
C GLY A 396 10.17 20.26 3.00
N ASN A 397 11.27 19.86 2.39
CA ASN A 397 11.86 20.56 1.24
C ASN A 397 12.15 19.59 0.08
N ALA A 398 12.29 20.14 -1.12
CA ALA A 398 12.53 19.37 -2.34
C ALA A 398 13.88 18.61 -2.35
N ALA A 399 14.81 18.96 -1.48
CA ALA A 399 16.12 18.33 -1.43
C ALA A 399 16.10 16.99 -0.66
N ASN A 400 15.14 16.82 0.26
CA ASN A 400 14.96 15.58 1.02
C ASN A 400 13.46 15.33 1.29
N PRO A 401 12.69 14.96 0.26
CA PRO A 401 11.26 14.69 0.39
C PRO A 401 11.03 13.37 1.13
N ASN A 402 9.89 13.27 1.80
CA ASN A 402 9.46 12.02 2.44
C ASN A 402 9.12 10.96 1.36
N THR A 403 9.66 9.75 1.55
CA THR A 403 9.41 8.59 0.69
C THR A 403 8.66 7.46 1.39
N THR A 404 8.15 7.72 2.58
CA THR A 404 7.44 6.74 3.41
C THR A 404 5.98 7.14 3.53
N ILE A 405 5.06 6.19 3.37
CA ILE A 405 3.64 6.43 3.63
C ILE A 405 3.47 6.69 5.13
N ASP A 406 2.89 7.83 5.47
CA ASP A 406 2.74 8.32 6.83
C ASP A 406 1.38 8.94 7.13
N ARG A 407 0.56 9.18 6.10
CA ARG A 407 -0.76 9.80 6.19
C ARG A 407 -1.84 8.89 5.65
N TYR A 408 -3.03 9.10 6.20
CA TYR A 408 -4.26 8.56 5.64
C TYR A 408 -5.37 9.60 5.61
N VAL A 409 -6.32 9.37 4.72
CA VAL A 409 -7.62 10.03 4.68
C VAL A 409 -8.70 8.96 4.61
N ILE A 410 -9.79 9.16 5.35
CA ILE A 410 -10.94 8.26 5.43
C ILE A 410 -12.17 8.98 4.92
N TYR A 411 -12.98 8.26 4.17
CA TYR A 411 -14.34 8.64 3.82
C TYR A 411 -15.31 7.63 4.41
N ASN A 412 -16.09 8.04 5.42
CA ASN A 412 -17.21 7.23 5.91
C ASN A 412 -18.43 7.52 5.07
N TYR A 413 -18.90 6.53 4.31
CA TYR A 413 -19.94 6.71 3.30
C TYR A 413 -21.37 6.59 3.83
N LEU A 414 -21.58 6.25 5.10
CA LEU A 414 -22.92 6.16 5.71
C LEU A 414 -23.23 7.31 6.66
N GLU A 415 -22.26 7.90 7.32
CA GLU A 415 -22.50 8.99 8.26
C GLU A 415 -23.03 10.23 7.55
N PRO A 416 -24.04 10.91 8.13
CA PRO A 416 -24.57 12.16 7.56
C PRO A 416 -23.58 13.30 7.72
N ASP A 417 -23.40 14.12 6.68
CA ASP A 417 -22.50 15.28 6.66
C ASP A 417 -22.99 16.50 7.48
N GLY A 418 -24.14 16.37 8.12
CA GLY A 418 -24.78 17.47 8.86
C GLY A 418 -25.38 18.58 7.98
N LYS A 419 -25.21 18.52 6.66
CA LYS A 419 -25.72 19.49 5.67
C LYS A 419 -26.84 18.90 4.80
N GLY A 420 -27.32 17.71 5.12
CA GLY A 420 -28.37 16.99 4.39
C GLY A 420 -27.84 15.99 3.35
N GLY A 421 -26.52 15.82 3.25
CA GLY A 421 -25.83 14.80 2.48
C GLY A 421 -25.34 13.62 3.33
N LYS A 422 -24.63 12.69 2.69
CA LYS A 422 -23.95 11.58 3.35
C LYS A 422 -22.44 11.70 3.12
N GLY A 423 -21.71 11.19 4.07
CA GLY A 423 -20.27 11.03 4.02
C GLY A 423 -19.50 12.10 4.77
N ILE A 424 -18.66 11.64 5.67
CA ILE A 424 -17.77 12.48 6.47
C ILE A 424 -16.33 12.09 6.18
N TRP A 425 -15.44 13.08 6.21
CA TRP A 425 -14.03 12.91 5.98
C TRP A 425 -13.22 13.03 7.26
N TYR A 426 -12.29 12.10 7.44
CA TYR A 426 -11.32 12.11 8.53
C TYR A 426 -9.91 12.00 7.96
N HIS A 427 -8.91 12.42 8.70
CA HIS A 427 -7.50 12.27 8.34
C HIS A 427 -6.66 11.99 9.57
N GLY A 428 -5.49 11.41 9.36
CA GLY A 428 -4.56 11.14 10.44
C GLY A 428 -3.21 10.63 9.94
N THR A 429 -2.44 10.12 10.89
CA THR A 429 -1.09 9.59 10.66
C THR A 429 -1.07 8.11 10.94
N LEU A 430 -0.70 7.31 9.96
CA LEU A 430 -0.50 5.87 10.10
C LEU A 430 0.40 5.36 8.97
N ALA A 431 1.46 4.65 9.32
CA ALA A 431 2.38 4.06 8.37
C ALA A 431 1.94 2.64 8.01
N ARG A 432 1.34 2.47 6.83
CA ARG A 432 0.98 1.17 6.26
C ARG A 432 1.45 1.10 4.82
N THR A 433 1.71 -0.10 4.32
CA THR A 433 2.26 -0.31 2.98
C THR A 433 1.31 -1.04 2.05
N ALA A 434 0.36 -1.79 2.59
CA ALA A 434 -0.77 -2.40 1.91
C ALA A 434 -1.89 -2.68 2.93
N TRP A 435 -3.12 -2.83 2.43
CA TRP A 435 -4.31 -3.06 3.24
C TRP A 435 -5.19 -4.12 2.59
N LEU A 436 -5.80 -4.95 3.41
CA LEU A 436 -6.70 -6.01 2.99
C LEU A 436 -7.87 -6.08 3.99
N ASP A 437 -9.07 -5.83 3.50
CA ASP A 437 -10.33 -6.11 4.18
C ASP A 437 -11.11 -7.13 3.35
N SER A 438 -11.62 -8.15 3.98
CA SER A 438 -12.28 -9.24 3.28
C SER A 438 -13.24 -9.94 4.22
N GLY A 439 -14.38 -10.38 3.70
CA GLY A 439 -15.37 -11.17 4.43
C GLY A 439 -14.85 -12.55 4.91
N LEU A 440 -13.64 -12.93 4.56
CA LEU A 440 -12.95 -14.13 5.05
C LEU A 440 -12.09 -13.86 6.30
N LEU A 441 -11.96 -12.60 6.68
CA LEU A 441 -11.17 -12.14 7.83
C LEU A 441 -12.09 -11.52 8.86
N ASP A 442 -11.82 -11.75 10.14
CA ASP A 442 -12.58 -11.15 11.24
C ASP A 442 -12.34 -9.65 11.36
N VAL A 443 -11.16 -9.19 10.95
CA VAL A 443 -10.72 -7.79 11.00
C VAL A 443 -9.83 -7.49 9.79
N PRO A 444 -9.72 -6.22 9.37
CA PRO A 444 -8.79 -5.86 8.31
C PRO A 444 -7.33 -6.16 8.69
N ILE A 445 -6.53 -6.54 7.71
CA ILE A 445 -5.10 -6.80 7.85
C ILE A 445 -4.32 -5.76 7.05
N ALA A 446 -3.25 -5.24 7.62
CA ALA A 446 -2.35 -4.33 6.92
C ALA A 446 -0.90 -4.80 6.99
N ALA A 447 -0.14 -4.51 5.95
CA ALA A 447 1.30 -4.68 5.94
C ALA A 447 1.99 -3.43 6.47
N THR A 448 3.12 -3.63 7.15
CA THR A 448 3.87 -2.57 7.82
C THR A 448 5.30 -2.46 7.32
N TYR A 449 5.98 -1.37 7.67
CA TYR A 449 7.42 -1.21 7.44
C TYR A 449 8.30 -2.08 8.36
N SER A 450 7.69 -2.74 9.35
CA SER A 450 8.35 -3.77 10.18
C SER A 450 8.36 -5.15 9.52
N TYR A 451 7.99 -5.23 8.25
CA TYR A 451 8.00 -6.46 7.43
C TYR A 451 7.09 -7.57 7.96
N ASN A 452 5.97 -7.21 8.55
CA ASN A 452 4.96 -8.13 9.07
C ASN A 452 3.54 -7.70 8.68
N LEU A 453 2.59 -8.59 8.91
CA LEU A 453 1.16 -8.30 8.81
C LEU A 453 0.60 -8.04 10.22
N VAL A 454 -0.31 -7.08 10.28
CA VAL A 454 -0.92 -6.60 11.52
C VAL A 454 -2.44 -6.57 11.37
N ASN A 455 -3.14 -7.21 12.30
CA ASN A 455 -4.58 -7.08 12.44
C ASN A 455 -4.90 -5.64 12.88
N GLN A 456 -5.78 -5.00 12.14
CA GLN A 456 -6.33 -3.70 12.49
C GLN A 456 -7.54 -3.89 13.41
N GLU A 457 -8.00 -2.81 14.04
CA GLU A 457 -9.19 -2.81 14.90
C GLU A 457 -9.16 -3.87 16.03
N THR A 458 -7.96 -4.28 16.45
CA THR A 458 -7.75 -5.31 17.48
C THR A 458 -6.93 -4.73 18.63
N GLY A 459 -7.47 -4.87 19.85
CA GLY A 459 -6.83 -4.35 21.06
C GLY A 459 -6.88 -2.82 21.15
N VAL A 460 -6.25 -2.28 22.20
CA VAL A 460 -6.27 -0.84 22.52
C VAL A 460 -4.93 -0.16 22.29
N ASP A 461 -3.88 -0.92 21.99
CA ASP A 461 -2.51 -0.46 21.83
C ASP A 461 -1.89 -0.90 20.51
N ASN A 462 -0.76 -0.31 20.17
CA ASN A 462 0.06 -0.72 19.02
C ASN A 462 1.06 -1.79 19.45
N ALA A 463 0.74 -3.06 19.14
CA ALA A 463 1.59 -4.23 19.31
C ALA A 463 2.15 -4.74 17.96
N GLU A 464 2.47 -3.84 17.05
CA GLU A 464 3.07 -4.15 15.74
C GLU A 464 4.47 -4.74 15.86
N THR A 465 5.21 -4.34 16.90
CA THR A 465 6.54 -4.86 17.20
C THR A 465 6.52 -5.67 18.51
N THR A 466 7.68 -6.09 18.96
CA THR A 466 7.83 -6.76 20.28
C THR A 466 7.59 -5.80 21.45
N THR A 467 7.69 -4.50 21.22
CA THR A 467 7.39 -3.46 22.22
C THR A 467 6.01 -2.89 21.91
N THR A 468 5.11 -2.98 22.89
CA THR A 468 3.78 -2.37 22.77
C THR A 468 3.90 -0.86 23.01
N LEU A 469 3.33 -0.08 22.11
CA LEU A 469 3.29 1.39 22.17
C LEU A 469 1.84 1.87 22.29
N PRO A 470 1.59 3.03 22.88
CA PRO A 470 0.24 3.59 22.89
C PRO A 470 -0.18 4.01 21.47
N ILE A 471 -1.48 3.94 21.21
CA ILE A 471 -2.08 4.56 20.04
C ILE A 471 -2.39 6.02 20.38
N GLU A 472 -1.93 6.96 19.56
CA GLU A 472 -2.37 8.35 19.66
C GLU A 472 -3.79 8.44 19.07
N ALA A 473 -4.78 8.52 19.96
CA ALA A 473 -6.19 8.68 19.60
C ALA A 473 -6.64 10.11 19.91
N TYR A 474 -7.25 10.80 18.93
CA TYR A 474 -7.80 12.12 19.16
C TYR A 474 -9.02 12.42 18.29
N ILE A 475 -9.86 13.34 18.79
CA ILE A 475 -10.93 13.99 18.04
C ILE A 475 -10.89 15.49 18.36
N SER A 476 -11.10 16.32 17.35
CA SER A 476 -11.14 17.77 17.49
C SER A 476 -12.39 18.32 16.81
N SER A 477 -13.11 19.20 17.50
CA SER A 477 -14.22 19.94 16.89
C SER A 477 -13.70 20.97 15.89
N SER A 478 -14.59 21.45 15.01
CA SER A 478 -14.39 22.75 14.36
C SER A 478 -14.47 23.88 15.41
N GLU A 479 -14.14 25.08 14.98
CA GLU A 479 -14.35 26.28 15.79
C GLU A 479 -15.86 26.45 16.05
N PHE A 480 -16.22 26.61 17.31
CA PHE A 480 -17.57 26.99 17.72
C PHE A 480 -17.53 28.33 18.46
N ASP A 481 -18.52 29.13 18.26
CA ASP A 481 -18.70 30.43 18.87
C ASP A 481 -19.99 30.54 19.69
N ILE A 482 -20.16 31.63 20.35
CA ILE A 482 -21.37 31.99 21.08
C ILE A 482 -22.11 33.04 20.28
N ASP A 483 -23.38 32.80 19.98
CA ASP A 483 -24.18 33.60 19.07
C ASP A 483 -23.45 33.81 17.72
N ASP A 484 -23.24 35.03 17.28
CA ASP A 484 -22.62 35.41 16.02
C ASP A 484 -21.09 35.53 16.09
N GLY A 485 -20.46 35.15 17.23
CA GLY A 485 -19.00 35.27 17.44
C GLY A 485 -18.51 36.70 17.69
N ASP A 486 -19.42 37.70 17.86
CA ASP A 486 -19.04 39.10 18.16
C ASP A 486 -18.71 39.33 19.62
N ARG A 487 -19.07 38.40 20.53
CA ARG A 487 -18.88 38.46 21.97
C ARG A 487 -17.90 37.41 22.45
N PHE A 488 -17.20 37.74 23.54
CA PHE A 488 -16.43 36.75 24.26
C PHE A 488 -17.33 35.82 25.06
N GLY A 489 -17.03 34.54 25.01
CA GLY A 489 -17.58 33.53 25.90
C GLY A 489 -16.60 33.18 26.99
N PHE A 490 -17.11 33.04 28.19
CA PHE A 490 -16.38 32.55 29.35
C PHE A 490 -16.92 31.19 29.75
N ILE A 491 -16.08 30.14 29.59
CA ILE A 491 -16.42 28.79 30.02
C ILE A 491 -15.91 28.58 31.44
N TYR A 492 -16.80 28.17 32.32
CA TYR A 492 -16.48 27.98 33.74
C TYR A 492 -16.69 26.55 34.23
N ARG A 493 -17.49 25.74 33.51
CA ARG A 493 -17.74 24.35 33.85
C ARG A 493 -17.92 23.52 32.57
N MET A 494 -17.50 22.26 32.64
CA MET A 494 -17.65 21.28 31.59
C MET A 494 -18.07 19.93 32.19
N LEU A 495 -18.96 19.23 31.50
CA LEU A 495 -19.34 17.84 31.75
C LEU A 495 -18.75 17.01 30.62
N PRO A 496 -17.73 16.17 30.87
CA PRO A 496 -16.94 15.52 29.80
C PRO A 496 -17.73 14.51 28.94
N ASP A 497 -18.62 13.74 29.55
CA ASP A 497 -19.38 12.66 28.93
C ASP A 497 -18.48 11.70 28.14
N ILE A 498 -17.50 11.11 28.83
CA ILE A 498 -16.56 10.12 28.28
C ILE A 498 -16.70 8.81 29.04
N THR A 499 -16.76 7.69 28.32
CA THR A 499 -16.64 6.36 28.90
C THR A 499 -15.29 5.75 28.55
N PHE A 500 -14.80 4.87 29.44
CA PHE A 500 -13.51 4.20 29.31
C PHE A 500 -13.66 2.66 29.27
N ASP A 501 -14.84 2.20 28.87
CA ASP A 501 -15.11 0.78 28.78
C ASP A 501 -14.24 0.13 27.71
N GLY A 502 -13.67 -1.05 28.02
CA GLY A 502 -12.70 -1.74 27.19
C GLY A 502 -11.24 -1.37 27.45
N SER A 503 -10.95 -0.37 28.28
CA SER A 503 -9.57 -0.08 28.72
C SER A 503 -8.99 -1.25 29.51
N THR A 504 -7.72 -1.56 29.28
CA THR A 504 -6.98 -2.63 29.97
C THR A 504 -6.24 -2.12 31.21
N VAL A 505 -6.05 -0.81 31.34
CA VAL A 505 -5.42 -0.17 32.49
C VAL A 505 -6.46 0.14 33.58
N THR A 506 -6.04 0.08 34.84
CA THR A 506 -6.93 0.27 36.01
C THR A 506 -7.49 1.68 36.10
N ASN A 507 -6.69 2.68 35.77
CA ASN A 507 -7.06 4.11 35.85
C ASN A 507 -6.87 4.75 34.46
N PRO A 508 -7.79 4.53 33.52
CA PRO A 508 -7.72 5.16 32.22
C PRO A 508 -8.01 6.65 32.30
N ALA A 509 -7.29 7.43 31.49
CA ALA A 509 -7.48 8.88 31.39
C ALA A 509 -7.34 9.36 29.96
N ALA A 510 -8.13 10.35 29.59
CA ALA A 510 -8.01 11.12 28.36
C ALA A 510 -7.78 12.60 28.69
N ILE A 511 -7.20 13.34 27.78
CA ILE A 511 -6.96 14.78 27.94
C ILE A 511 -7.99 15.52 27.11
N MET A 512 -8.76 16.39 27.77
CA MET A 512 -9.65 17.31 27.10
C MET A 512 -9.03 18.71 27.09
N THR A 513 -8.90 19.27 25.89
CA THR A 513 -8.26 20.57 25.67
C THR A 513 -9.26 21.53 25.08
N LEU A 514 -9.41 22.70 25.66
CA LEU A 514 -10.13 23.83 25.08
C LEU A 514 -9.14 24.89 24.59
N LEU A 515 -9.21 25.18 23.28
CA LEU A 515 -8.34 26.12 22.61
C LEU A 515 -9.13 27.38 22.26
N PRO A 516 -9.02 28.45 23.02
CA PRO A 516 -9.73 29.69 22.74
C PRO A 516 -9.04 30.53 21.68
N MET A 517 -9.84 31.19 20.86
CA MET A 517 -9.41 32.15 19.84
C MET A 517 -9.97 33.54 20.16
N GLN A 518 -9.19 34.57 19.89
CA GLN A 518 -9.64 35.96 20.06
C GLN A 518 -10.60 36.42 18.97
N ASN A 519 -10.34 36.05 17.76
CA ASN A 519 -11.14 36.38 16.58
C ASN A 519 -11.17 35.18 15.66
N SER A 520 -12.17 35.10 14.80
CA SER A 520 -12.20 34.16 13.68
C SER A 520 -10.93 34.34 12.83
N GLY A 521 -10.23 33.23 12.57
CA GLY A 521 -8.97 33.23 11.82
C GLY A 521 -7.72 33.75 12.55
N SER A 522 -7.80 34.11 13.84
CA SER A 522 -6.63 34.57 14.62
C SER A 522 -5.64 33.46 15.00
N GLY A 523 -6.01 32.20 14.78
CA GLY A 523 -5.28 31.07 15.32
C GLY A 523 -5.41 30.96 16.86
N TYR A 524 -4.97 29.85 17.38
CA TYR A 524 -4.93 29.60 18.83
C TYR A 524 -3.48 29.45 19.29
N ASN A 525 -3.16 29.96 20.48
CA ASN A 525 -1.84 29.77 21.05
C ASN A 525 -1.65 28.32 21.49
N ASN A 526 -0.66 27.67 20.92
CA ASN A 526 -0.14 26.44 21.48
C ASN A 526 0.87 26.80 22.59
N PRO A 527 0.63 26.43 23.85
CA PRO A 527 1.55 26.74 24.95
C PRO A 527 2.93 26.05 24.79
N THR A 528 3.07 25.12 23.87
CA THR A 528 4.34 24.44 23.55
C THR A 528 5.11 25.08 22.40
N SER A 529 4.57 26.05 21.69
CA SER A 529 5.30 26.76 20.63
C SER A 529 6.30 27.74 21.24
N VAL A 530 7.52 27.27 21.49
CA VAL A 530 8.64 28.12 21.86
C VAL A 530 9.17 28.79 20.61
N GLY A 531 8.97 30.09 20.46
CA GLY A 531 9.63 30.91 19.45
C GLY A 531 8.84 31.23 18.18
N GLY A 532 7.55 31.05 18.14
CA GLY A 532 6.70 31.59 17.08
C GLY A 532 6.60 33.11 17.18
N SER A 533 6.88 33.82 16.08
CA SER A 533 6.73 35.28 15.95
C SER A 533 5.27 35.75 16.00
N ASP A 534 4.34 34.86 16.20
CA ASP A 534 2.93 35.18 16.29
C ASP A 534 2.60 35.61 17.71
N ASN A 535 2.70 36.89 17.92
CA ASN A 535 2.15 37.62 19.07
C ASN A 535 0.61 37.57 19.09
N ALA A 536 0.03 36.42 18.84
CA ALA A 536 -1.36 36.22 19.17
C ALA A 536 -1.48 36.38 20.68
N THR A 537 -2.23 37.33 21.10
CA THR A 537 -2.52 37.66 22.49
C THR A 537 -2.88 36.38 23.23
N VAL A 538 -2.15 36.06 24.27
CA VAL A 538 -2.21 34.81 25.01
C VAL A 538 -3.61 34.60 25.60
N THR A 539 -4.43 33.85 24.89
CA THR A 539 -5.64 33.28 25.43
C THR A 539 -5.27 31.97 26.11
N ARG A 540 -5.62 31.85 27.36
CA ARG A 540 -5.24 30.71 28.21
C ARG A 540 -5.96 29.45 27.74
N THR A 541 -5.23 28.52 27.16
CA THR A 541 -5.70 27.15 26.87
C THR A 541 -5.99 26.42 28.18
N ALA A 542 -7.10 25.68 28.25
CA ALA A 542 -7.36 24.75 29.35
C ALA A 542 -7.05 23.33 28.87
N VAL A 543 -6.18 22.66 29.61
CA VAL A 543 -5.82 21.25 29.42
C VAL A 543 -6.22 20.49 30.66
N VAL A 544 -7.14 19.56 30.54
CA VAL A 544 -7.76 18.89 31.69
C VAL A 544 -7.70 17.37 31.50
N PRO A 545 -7.07 16.64 32.41
CA PRO A 545 -7.19 15.19 32.44
C PRO A 545 -8.62 14.80 32.86
N ILE A 546 -9.22 13.87 32.12
CA ILE A 546 -10.52 13.28 32.42
C ILE A 546 -10.28 11.82 32.74
N GLU A 547 -10.64 11.43 33.92
CA GLU A 547 -10.56 10.08 34.45
C GLU A 547 -11.94 9.44 34.54
N LYS A 548 -12.00 8.12 34.76
CA LYS A 548 -13.23 7.32 34.78
C LYS A 548 -14.34 7.90 35.67
N PHE A 549 -13.96 8.59 36.74
CA PHE A 549 -14.93 9.16 37.73
C PHE A 549 -15.09 10.66 37.63
N THR A 550 -14.54 11.30 36.60
CA THR A 550 -14.65 12.75 36.42
C THR A 550 -16.04 13.12 35.88
N GLY A 551 -16.96 13.43 36.78
CA GLY A 551 -18.32 13.81 36.42
C GLY A 551 -18.43 15.25 35.92
N GLN A 552 -17.63 16.18 36.45
CA GLN A 552 -17.59 17.58 36.02
C GLN A 552 -16.21 18.20 36.28
N VAL A 553 -15.90 19.22 35.50
CA VAL A 553 -14.64 19.94 35.57
C VAL A 553 -14.91 21.46 35.63
N TYR A 554 -14.26 22.16 36.54
CA TYR A 554 -14.28 23.61 36.60
C TYR A 554 -13.06 24.18 35.91
N ILE A 555 -13.30 25.05 34.92
CA ILE A 555 -12.27 25.67 34.08
C ILE A 555 -12.48 27.18 34.00
N ARG A 556 -11.49 27.88 33.48
CA ARG A 556 -11.58 29.33 33.28
C ARG A 556 -10.95 29.66 31.93
N VAL A 557 -11.76 29.63 30.88
CA VAL A 557 -11.34 29.89 29.51
C VAL A 557 -12.22 30.96 28.90
N ARG A 558 -11.61 31.92 28.24
CA ARG A 558 -12.26 33.05 27.59
C ARG A 558 -11.80 33.12 26.13
N GLY A 559 -12.73 33.18 25.21
CA GLY A 559 -12.48 33.33 23.79
C GLY A 559 -13.73 33.75 23.05
N ARG A 560 -13.60 34.25 21.83
CA ARG A 560 -14.75 34.46 20.94
C ARG A 560 -15.15 33.17 20.24
N GLN A 561 -14.15 32.42 19.80
CA GLN A 561 -14.30 31.06 19.26
C GLN A 561 -13.48 30.09 20.09
N MET A 562 -13.85 28.82 20.05
CA MET A 562 -13.16 27.77 20.77
C MET A 562 -13.14 26.49 19.95
N ILE A 563 -12.08 25.70 20.14
CA ILE A 563 -11.95 24.33 19.65
C ILE A 563 -11.89 23.42 20.86
N MET A 564 -12.61 22.33 20.83
CA MET A 564 -12.51 21.27 21.82
C MET A 564 -11.78 20.08 21.21
N LYS A 565 -10.71 19.65 21.85
CA LYS A 565 -9.97 18.44 21.47
C LYS A 565 -9.97 17.45 22.62
N VAL A 566 -10.25 16.19 22.33
CA VAL A 566 -10.05 15.07 23.26
C VAL A 566 -8.94 14.21 22.70
N SER A 567 -7.99 13.80 23.52
CA SER A 567 -6.86 12.98 23.08
C SER A 567 -6.37 12.04 24.17
N SER A 568 -5.78 10.91 23.76
CA SER A 568 -5.08 9.96 24.63
C SER A 568 -3.83 9.45 23.95
N THR A 569 -2.74 9.34 24.72
CA THR A 569 -1.45 8.77 24.29
C THR A 569 -0.91 7.79 25.33
N ALA A 570 -1.77 7.26 26.19
CA ALA A 570 -1.40 6.32 27.26
C ALA A 570 -1.69 4.88 26.84
N LEU A 571 -0.86 3.94 27.32
CA LEU A 571 -1.07 2.51 27.11
C LEU A 571 -2.35 2.02 27.80
N GLY A 572 -3.03 1.08 27.16
CA GLY A 572 -4.19 0.39 27.72
C GLY A 572 -5.45 1.25 27.80
N VAL A 573 -5.50 2.40 27.13
CA VAL A 573 -6.64 3.32 27.19
C VAL A 573 -7.51 3.22 25.95
N GLN A 574 -8.77 2.91 26.17
CA GLN A 574 -9.86 3.05 25.21
C GLN A 574 -10.88 4.03 25.74
N TRP A 575 -11.41 4.89 24.91
CA TRP A 575 -12.44 5.84 25.30
C TRP A 575 -13.47 6.05 24.18
N GLN A 576 -14.67 6.39 24.61
CA GLN A 576 -15.75 6.81 23.74
C GLN A 576 -16.28 8.14 24.21
N LEU A 577 -16.31 9.12 23.30
CA LEU A 577 -16.86 10.44 23.55
C LEU A 577 -18.37 10.43 23.28
N GLY A 578 -19.15 10.81 24.29
CA GLY A 578 -20.57 11.05 24.16
C GLY A 578 -20.86 12.50 23.77
N TYR A 579 -21.80 13.15 24.49
CA TYR A 579 -22.19 14.54 24.29
C TYR A 579 -21.61 15.46 25.38
N PRO A 580 -20.40 15.99 25.22
CA PRO A 580 -19.82 16.88 26.20
C PRO A 580 -20.67 18.17 26.30
N ARG A 581 -20.91 18.61 27.53
CA ARG A 581 -21.67 19.83 27.80
C ARG A 581 -20.78 20.87 28.39
N ILE A 582 -20.93 22.11 27.93
CA ILE A 582 -20.12 23.24 28.32
C ILE A 582 -21.03 24.35 28.82
N ASP A 583 -20.77 24.84 30.04
CA ASP A 583 -21.47 26.01 30.59
C ASP A 583 -20.72 27.27 30.20
N ILE A 584 -21.36 28.09 29.37
CA ILE A 584 -20.80 29.32 28.83
C ILE A 584 -21.57 30.53 29.34
N ARG A 585 -20.85 31.59 29.64
CA ARG A 585 -21.42 32.92 29.92
C ARG A 585 -20.87 33.93 28.95
N GLN A 586 -21.69 34.86 28.51
CA GLN A 586 -21.24 36.03 27.77
C GLN A 586 -20.36 36.92 28.65
N ASP A 587 -19.20 37.33 28.11
CA ASP A 587 -18.19 38.09 28.86
C ASP A 587 -17.74 39.34 28.06
N GLY A 588 -18.74 40.10 27.60
CA GLY A 588 -18.50 41.37 26.92
C GLY A 588 -17.98 41.26 25.47
N ARG A 589 -17.66 42.42 24.90
CA ARG A 589 -17.17 42.56 23.50
C ARG A 589 -15.68 42.84 23.40
N ARG A 590 -14.96 43.02 24.51
CA ARG A 590 -13.52 43.30 24.58
C ARG A 590 -12.79 42.31 25.48
#